data_a181631122ff9ee408fb37b322b925d7
#
_entry.id   a181631122ff9ee408fb37b322b925d7
#
_cell.length_a   1.000
_cell.length_b   1.000
_cell.length_c   1.000
_cell.angle_alpha   90.00
_cell.angle_beta   90.00
_cell.angle_gamma   90.00
#
_symmetry.space_group_name_H-M   'P 1'
#
loop_
_entity.id
_entity.type
_entity.pdbx_description
1 polymer ?
#
loop_
_entity_poly.entity_id
_entity_poly.type
_entity_poly.pdbx_seq_one_letter_code
_entity_poly.pdbx_strand_id
1 'polypeptide(L)'
;MESIAYYDGKIGAPEELMVPFNDRVHFFGDGCYDATVGANGKVYLLQDHLDRFFTSAKALDINIPMSKAKLGRLLTDLLAKVDSKVNFVYWQVTRGVEPRNHVYEEGVPGKLWVSIRPNTLNDPDKPIRLNSEEDTRFYHCNIKTLNLLPLSLIHI
;
A
#
# COMPACT_ATOMS: atom_id res chain seq x y z
N MET A 1 -6.69 17.34 -9.41
CA MET A 1 -5.89 16.30 -10.10
C MET A 1 -6.73 15.03 -10.22
N GLU A 2 -6.63 14.30 -11.33
CA GLU A 2 -7.29 12.99 -11.46
C GLU A 2 -6.72 11.95 -10.49
N SER A 3 -5.40 11.89 -10.38
CA SER A 3 -4.70 10.99 -9.46
C SER A 3 -3.53 11.71 -8.83
N ILE A 4 -3.13 11.27 -7.65
CA ILE A 4 -1.98 11.83 -6.93
C ILE A 4 -1.15 10.70 -6.33
N ALA A 5 0.16 10.89 -6.34
CA ALA A 5 1.08 9.98 -5.69
C ALA A 5 2.07 10.73 -4.80
N TYR A 6 2.61 9.99 -3.84
CA TYR A 6 3.69 10.41 -2.95
C TYR A 6 4.75 9.32 -2.94
N TYR A 7 6.00 9.70 -3.04
CA TYR A 7 7.14 8.83 -2.82
C TYR A 7 8.24 9.56 -2.08
N ASP A 8 8.58 9.10 -0.89
CA ASP A 8 9.74 9.53 -0.08
C ASP A 8 9.91 11.06 -0.01
N GLY A 9 8.82 11.78 0.28
CA GLY A 9 8.79 13.25 0.41
C GLY A 9 8.38 14.02 -0.85
N LYS A 10 8.29 13.37 -2.01
CA LYS A 10 7.85 13.99 -3.26
C LYS A 10 6.38 13.71 -3.52
N ILE A 11 5.66 14.71 -3.99
CA ILE A 11 4.25 14.62 -4.39
C ILE A 11 4.15 15.02 -5.86
N GLY A 12 3.42 14.26 -6.66
CA GLY A 12 3.19 14.53 -8.08
C GLY A 12 2.15 13.59 -8.69
N ALA A 13 2.02 13.65 -10.01
CA ALA A 13 1.29 12.62 -10.73
C ALA A 13 2.05 11.28 -10.65
N PRO A 14 1.34 10.12 -10.66
CA PRO A 14 2.01 8.81 -10.58
C PRO A 14 3.14 8.62 -11.59
N GLU A 15 2.98 9.16 -12.79
CA GLU A 15 3.90 9.03 -13.92
C GLU A 15 5.19 9.86 -13.75
N GLU A 16 5.17 10.83 -12.83
CA GLU A 16 6.31 11.74 -12.57
C GLU A 16 7.23 11.23 -11.46
N LEU A 17 6.79 10.21 -10.70
CA LEU A 17 7.55 9.70 -9.57
C LEU A 17 8.39 8.48 -9.95
N MET A 18 9.66 8.54 -9.58
CA MET A 18 10.64 7.50 -9.87
C MET A 18 11.00 6.74 -8.59
N VAL A 19 10.97 5.41 -8.66
CA VAL A 19 11.40 4.51 -7.59
C VAL A 19 12.80 3.99 -7.94
N PRO A 20 13.76 3.97 -7.00
CA PRO A 20 15.10 3.46 -7.25
C PRO A 20 15.10 2.01 -7.72
N PHE A 21 15.89 1.70 -8.73
CA PHE A 21 16.01 0.35 -9.30
C PHE A 21 16.39 -0.72 -8.26
N ASN A 22 17.25 -0.36 -7.30
CA ASN A 22 17.72 -1.25 -6.23
C ASN A 22 16.81 -1.26 -5.01
N ASP A 23 15.57 -0.74 -5.08
CA ASP A 23 14.61 -0.97 -4.01
C ASP A 23 14.32 -2.47 -3.92
N ARG A 24 14.43 -3.01 -2.70
CA ARG A 24 14.27 -4.46 -2.44
C ARG A 24 12.90 -5.00 -2.86
N VAL A 25 11.91 -4.12 -3.00
CA VAL A 25 10.58 -4.51 -3.50
C VAL A 25 10.64 -5.16 -4.88
N HIS A 26 11.54 -4.71 -5.74
CA HIS A 26 11.66 -5.23 -7.12
C HIS A 26 12.22 -6.65 -7.16
N PHE A 27 13.02 -7.04 -6.18
CA PHE A 27 13.65 -8.36 -6.13
C PHE A 27 12.87 -9.37 -5.29
N PHE A 28 12.26 -8.92 -4.20
CA PHE A 28 11.73 -9.80 -3.16
C PHE A 28 10.27 -9.51 -2.80
N GLY A 29 9.66 -8.43 -3.30
CA GLY A 29 8.40 -7.94 -2.74
C GLY A 29 8.55 -7.54 -1.26
N ASP A 30 9.75 -7.09 -0.86
CA ASP A 30 10.11 -6.81 0.54
C ASP A 30 9.45 -5.54 1.05
N GLY A 31 8.24 -5.71 1.54
CA GLY A 31 7.40 -4.63 2.01
C GLY A 31 6.01 -5.08 2.42
N CYS A 32 5.25 -4.13 2.95
CA CYS A 32 3.84 -4.31 3.26
C CYS A 32 3.02 -3.11 2.77
N TYR A 33 1.71 -3.31 2.66
CA TYR A 33 0.79 -2.29 2.18
C TYR A 33 -0.50 -2.27 2.99
N ASP A 34 -1.26 -1.21 2.78
CA ASP A 34 -2.67 -1.18 3.12
C ASP A 34 -3.46 -0.36 2.09
N ALA A 35 -4.76 -0.56 2.04
CA ALA A 35 -5.63 0.15 1.12
C ALA A 35 -7.04 0.25 1.68
N THR A 36 -7.71 1.35 1.33
CA THR A 36 -9.10 1.59 1.70
C THR A 36 -9.78 2.54 0.70
N VAL A 37 -11.00 2.90 0.99
CA VAL A 37 -11.77 3.90 0.23
C VAL A 37 -11.64 5.26 0.88
N GLY A 38 -11.46 6.30 0.06
CA GLY A 38 -11.64 7.69 0.45
C GLY A 38 -12.93 8.23 -0.15
N ALA A 39 -13.81 8.80 0.65
CA ALA A 39 -15.05 9.39 0.17
C ALA A 39 -15.40 10.65 0.97
N ASN A 40 -15.95 11.67 0.30
CA ASN A 40 -16.37 12.92 0.93
C ASN A 40 -15.28 13.57 1.82
N GLY A 41 -14.03 13.52 1.36
CA GLY A 41 -12.87 14.07 2.06
C GLY A 41 -12.40 13.26 3.27
N LYS A 42 -12.93 12.05 3.49
CA LYS A 42 -12.56 11.19 4.62
C LYS A 42 -12.01 9.85 4.12
N VAL A 43 -10.93 9.40 4.72
CA VAL A 43 -10.39 8.05 4.55
C VAL A 43 -11.17 7.10 5.45
N TYR A 44 -11.77 6.06 4.86
CA TYR A 44 -12.63 5.12 5.58
C TYR A 44 -11.81 4.24 6.54
N LEU A 45 -12.28 4.09 7.79
CA LEU A 45 -11.63 3.29 8.87
C LEU A 45 -10.11 3.55 8.99
N LEU A 46 -9.70 4.82 8.87
CA LEU A 46 -8.30 5.23 8.79
C LEU A 46 -7.45 4.63 9.92
N GLN A 47 -7.94 4.65 11.17
CA GLN A 47 -7.17 4.15 12.31
C GLN A 47 -6.92 2.65 12.23
N ASP A 48 -7.95 1.84 11.92
CA ASP A 48 -7.83 0.38 11.82
C ASP A 48 -6.85 -0.02 10.73
N HIS A 49 -6.91 0.67 9.58
CA HIS A 49 -5.97 0.46 8.48
C HIS A 49 -4.54 0.85 8.84
N LEU A 50 -4.35 1.97 9.53
CA LEU A 50 -3.02 2.38 10.00
C LEU A 50 -2.47 1.41 11.04
N ASP A 51 -3.32 0.92 11.97
CA ASP A 51 -2.92 -0.05 12.98
C ASP A 51 -2.44 -1.35 12.36
N ARG A 52 -3.16 -1.86 11.37
CA ARG A 52 -2.77 -3.06 10.61
C ARG A 52 -1.47 -2.84 9.83
N PHE A 53 -1.33 -1.70 9.16
CA PHE A 53 -0.14 -1.36 8.40
C PHE A 53 1.11 -1.30 9.27
N PHE A 54 1.05 -0.60 10.41
CA PHE A 54 2.18 -0.51 11.34
C PHE A 54 2.49 -1.86 12.00
N THR A 55 1.49 -2.68 12.28
CA THR A 55 1.65 -4.05 12.79
C THR A 55 2.36 -4.93 11.75
N SER A 56 1.96 -4.86 10.49
CA SER A 56 2.60 -5.61 9.40
C SER A 56 4.04 -5.18 9.18
N ALA A 57 4.33 -3.88 9.16
CA ALA A 57 5.69 -3.36 9.03
C ALA A 57 6.59 -3.81 10.20
N LYS A 58 6.07 -3.77 11.43
CA LYS A 58 6.78 -4.27 12.62
C LYS A 58 7.09 -5.76 12.53
N ALA A 59 6.14 -6.57 12.04
CA ALA A 59 6.33 -8.02 11.88
C ALA A 59 7.40 -8.37 10.83
N LEU A 60 7.65 -7.47 9.87
CA LEU A 60 8.69 -7.57 8.86
C LEU A 60 9.99 -6.85 9.25
N ASP A 61 10.07 -6.23 10.43
CA ASP A 61 11.19 -5.38 10.85
C ASP A 61 11.49 -4.26 9.83
N ILE A 62 10.44 -3.59 9.35
CA ILE A 62 10.53 -2.46 8.41
C ILE A 62 10.31 -1.14 9.15
N ASN A 63 11.27 -0.22 9.04
CA ASN A 63 11.18 1.11 9.59
C ASN A 63 10.34 2.04 8.71
N ILE A 64 9.12 2.37 9.17
CA ILE A 64 8.29 3.38 8.49
C ILE A 64 8.89 4.77 8.73
N PRO A 65 9.15 5.59 7.66
CA PRO A 65 9.89 6.86 7.80
C PRO A 65 9.08 7.98 8.46
N MET A 66 7.91 7.68 9.00
CA MET A 66 7.08 8.66 9.71
C MET A 66 6.18 8.00 10.76
N SER A 67 5.69 8.82 11.70
CA SER A 67 4.74 8.36 12.72
C SER A 67 3.35 8.10 12.12
N LYS A 68 2.56 7.23 12.80
CA LYS A 68 1.17 6.92 12.44
C LYS A 68 0.32 8.19 12.24
N ALA A 69 0.43 9.15 13.17
CA ALA A 69 -0.30 10.42 13.08
C ALA A 69 0.11 11.27 11.86
N LYS A 70 1.40 11.26 11.50
CA LYS A 70 1.88 11.93 10.28
C LYS A 70 1.34 11.28 9.01
N LEU A 71 1.37 9.94 8.94
CA LEU A 71 0.84 9.21 7.79
C LEU A 71 -0.66 9.45 7.63
N GLY A 72 -1.43 9.42 8.73
CA GLY A 72 -2.86 9.71 8.68
C GLY A 72 -3.17 11.10 8.12
N ARG A 73 -2.42 12.13 8.54
CA ARG A 73 -2.53 13.47 7.97
C ARG A 73 -2.16 13.50 6.49
N LEU A 74 -1.04 12.89 6.11
CA LEU A 74 -0.61 12.82 4.71
C LEU A 74 -1.70 12.22 3.82
N LEU A 75 -2.29 11.10 4.21
CA LEU A 75 -3.36 10.44 3.44
C LEU A 75 -4.59 11.37 3.29
N THR A 76 -4.99 12.06 4.34
CA THR A 76 -6.11 13.01 4.30
C THR A 76 -5.81 14.21 3.42
N ASP A 77 -4.62 14.78 3.55
CA ASP A 77 -4.18 15.94 2.77
C ASP A 77 -4.04 15.63 1.27
N LEU A 78 -3.56 14.42 0.93
CA LEU A 78 -3.49 13.96 -0.45
C LEU A 78 -4.89 13.68 -1.02
N LEU A 79 -5.78 13.06 -0.24
CA LEU A 79 -7.16 12.80 -0.66
C LEU A 79 -7.89 14.10 -1.00
N ALA A 80 -7.67 15.17 -0.24
CA ALA A 80 -8.28 16.48 -0.48
C ALA A 80 -7.85 17.14 -1.81
N LYS A 81 -6.76 16.66 -2.44
CA LYS A 81 -6.25 17.19 -3.71
C LYS A 81 -6.76 16.45 -4.94
N VAL A 82 -7.46 15.32 -4.75
CA VAL A 82 -8.04 14.56 -5.87
C VAL A 82 -9.46 15.02 -6.14
N ASP A 83 -9.74 15.33 -7.39
CA ASP A 83 -11.05 15.80 -7.84
C ASP A 83 -11.98 14.62 -8.16
N SER A 84 -12.33 13.86 -7.12
CA SER A 84 -13.26 12.74 -7.22
C SER A 84 -13.99 12.52 -5.90
N LYS A 85 -15.27 12.13 -5.98
CA LYS A 85 -16.10 11.87 -4.79
C LYS A 85 -15.73 10.58 -4.07
N VAL A 86 -15.27 9.58 -4.83
CA VAL A 86 -14.87 8.26 -4.30
C VAL A 86 -13.52 7.91 -4.88
N ASN A 87 -12.61 7.50 -4.02
CA ASN A 87 -11.22 7.24 -4.37
C ASN A 87 -10.74 5.91 -3.78
N PHE A 88 -9.84 5.26 -4.48
CA PHE A 88 -9.01 4.19 -3.93
C PHE A 88 -7.77 4.82 -3.32
N VAL A 89 -7.60 4.62 -2.02
CA VAL A 89 -6.46 5.11 -1.23
C VAL A 89 -5.57 3.94 -0.92
N TYR A 90 -4.37 3.94 -1.47
CA TYR A 90 -3.38 2.87 -1.33
C TYR A 90 -2.07 3.43 -0.78
N TRP A 91 -1.41 2.72 0.11
CA TRP A 91 -0.06 3.04 0.56
C TRP A 91 0.72 1.77 0.87
N GLN A 92 2.03 1.87 0.72
CA GLN A 92 2.97 0.81 1.03
C GLN A 92 4.25 1.36 1.62
N VAL A 93 4.98 0.52 2.33
CA VAL A 93 6.36 0.75 2.70
C VAL A 93 7.20 -0.43 2.24
N THR A 94 8.33 -0.14 1.60
CA THR A 94 9.35 -1.13 1.28
C THR A 94 10.45 -1.08 2.33
N ARG A 95 11.25 -2.14 2.45
CA ARG A 95 12.43 -2.10 3.34
C ARG A 95 13.41 -1.01 2.93
N GLY A 96 13.45 -0.64 1.66
CA GLY A 96 14.31 0.41 1.13
C GLY A 96 15.30 -0.08 0.08
N VAL A 97 16.32 0.73 -0.14
CA VAL A 97 17.27 0.57 -1.25
C VAL A 97 18.57 -0.06 -0.76
N GLU A 98 18.87 -1.24 -1.28
CA GLU A 98 20.11 -1.99 -0.99
C GLU A 98 20.55 -2.82 -2.20
N PRO A 99 21.81 -3.24 -2.28
CA PRO A 99 22.23 -4.29 -3.21
C PRO A 99 21.43 -5.57 -3.01
N ARG A 100 21.16 -6.31 -4.11
CA ARG A 100 20.40 -7.55 -4.02
C ARG A 100 21.11 -8.61 -3.18
N ASN A 101 20.65 -8.79 -1.94
CA ASN A 101 21.06 -9.83 -1.02
C ASN A 101 19.83 -10.31 -0.23
N HIS A 102 19.73 -11.60 0.13
CA HIS A 102 18.64 -12.11 0.96
C HIS A 102 18.72 -11.57 2.40
N VAL A 103 19.91 -11.49 2.95
CA VAL A 103 20.15 -10.84 4.25
C VAL A 103 20.16 -9.33 4.03
N TYR A 104 19.35 -8.61 4.76
CA TYR A 104 19.30 -7.14 4.75
C TYR A 104 20.14 -6.56 5.88
N GLU A 105 20.57 -5.31 5.74
CA GLU A 105 21.27 -4.57 6.78
C GLU A 105 20.27 -4.00 7.79
N GLU A 106 20.63 -4.03 9.09
CA GLU A 106 19.80 -3.44 10.13
C GLU A 106 19.70 -1.91 9.96
N GLY A 107 18.51 -1.37 10.24
CA GLY A 107 18.30 0.08 10.24
C GLY A 107 18.14 0.74 8.88
N VAL A 108 18.03 -0.02 7.78
CA VAL A 108 17.72 0.55 6.45
C VAL A 108 16.44 1.37 6.53
N PRO A 109 16.47 2.64 6.08
CA PRO A 109 15.26 3.47 6.10
C PRO A 109 14.25 2.99 5.06
N GLY A 110 13.07 2.61 5.52
CA GLY A 110 11.97 2.22 4.64
C GLY A 110 11.56 3.34 3.69
N LYS A 111 11.04 2.97 2.52
CA LYS A 111 10.54 3.90 1.51
C LYS A 111 9.02 3.86 1.47
N LEU A 112 8.39 4.97 1.83
CA LEU A 112 6.95 5.12 1.83
C LEU A 112 6.45 5.60 0.47
N TRP A 113 5.42 4.94 0.00
CA TRP A 113 4.73 5.21 -1.25
C TRP A 113 3.23 5.31 -1.02
N VAL A 114 2.56 6.29 -1.62
CA VAL A 114 1.10 6.46 -1.58
C VAL A 114 0.58 6.70 -2.99
N SER A 115 -0.58 6.14 -3.30
CA SER A 115 -1.32 6.43 -4.53
C SER A 115 -2.80 6.61 -4.21
N ILE A 116 -3.38 7.70 -4.70
CA ILE A 116 -4.82 7.96 -4.59
C ILE A 116 -5.35 8.26 -5.98
N ARG A 117 -6.38 7.52 -6.37
CA ARG A 117 -7.00 7.62 -7.69
C ARG A 117 -8.52 7.48 -7.58
N PRO A 118 -9.28 7.98 -8.57
CA PRO A 118 -10.72 7.74 -8.64
C PRO A 118 -11.05 6.24 -8.55
N ASN A 119 -12.17 5.94 -7.92
CA ASN A 119 -12.70 4.59 -7.78
C ASN A 119 -14.21 4.58 -7.97
N THR A 120 -14.74 3.40 -8.32
CA THR A 120 -16.18 3.13 -8.33
C THR A 120 -16.46 2.06 -7.29
N LEU A 121 -17.44 2.31 -6.44
CA LEU A 121 -17.90 1.29 -5.50
C LEU A 121 -18.72 0.25 -6.24
N ASN A 122 -18.48 -1.00 -5.94
CA ASN A 122 -19.34 -2.08 -6.41
C ASN A 122 -20.71 -1.96 -5.73
N ASP A 123 -21.76 -2.26 -6.48
CA ASP A 123 -23.10 -2.40 -5.94
C ASP A 123 -23.15 -3.65 -5.04
N PRO A 124 -23.40 -3.52 -3.73
CA PRO A 124 -23.42 -4.65 -2.82
C PRO A 124 -24.62 -5.57 -3.05
N ASP A 125 -25.68 -5.08 -3.71
CA ASP A 125 -26.90 -5.85 -3.99
C ASP A 125 -26.79 -6.64 -5.32
N LYS A 126 -25.74 -6.41 -6.09
CA LYS A 126 -25.50 -7.14 -7.33
C LYS A 126 -24.99 -8.55 -7.07
N PRO A 127 -25.73 -9.60 -7.44
CA PRO A 127 -25.27 -10.97 -7.25
C PRO A 127 -24.03 -11.27 -8.11
N ILE A 128 -23.08 -12.00 -7.52
CA ILE A 128 -21.88 -12.49 -8.20
C ILE A 128 -21.81 -14.03 -8.10
N ARG A 129 -21.11 -14.65 -9.06
CA ARG A 129 -20.80 -16.08 -8.99
C ARG A 129 -19.41 -16.26 -8.37
N LEU A 130 -19.30 -17.20 -7.43
CA LEU A 130 -18.06 -17.54 -6.76
C LEU A 130 -17.77 -19.02 -6.97
N ASN A 131 -16.49 -19.35 -7.11
CA ASN A 131 -15.98 -20.71 -7.00
C ASN A 131 -15.19 -20.83 -5.69
N SER A 132 -15.19 -22.02 -5.09
CA SER A 132 -14.32 -22.35 -3.96
C SER A 132 -13.08 -23.06 -4.48
N GLU A 133 -11.92 -22.60 -4.03
CA GLU A 133 -10.63 -23.19 -4.36
C GLU A 133 -9.85 -23.47 -3.08
N GLU A 134 -8.94 -24.43 -3.11
CA GLU A 134 -8.02 -24.67 -2.01
C GLU A 134 -7.07 -23.48 -1.84
N ASP A 135 -6.91 -22.97 -0.59
CA ASP A 135 -5.99 -21.88 -0.31
C ASP A 135 -4.55 -22.42 -0.25
N THR A 136 -3.82 -22.27 -1.34
CA THR A 136 -2.40 -22.64 -1.48
C THR A 136 -1.43 -21.49 -1.22
N ARG A 137 -1.95 -20.35 -0.70
CA ARG A 137 -1.12 -19.20 -0.42
C ARG A 137 -0.16 -19.46 0.74
N PHE A 138 0.77 -18.60 0.80
CA PHE A 138 1.82 -18.47 1.79
C PHE A 138 1.34 -18.44 3.26
N TYR A 139 2.10 -19.09 4.11
CA TYR A 139 1.69 -19.39 5.49
C TYR A 139 1.49 -18.15 6.39
N HIS A 140 2.23 -17.06 6.14
CA HIS A 140 2.17 -15.83 6.94
C HIS A 140 1.08 -14.85 6.46
N CYS A 141 -0.15 -15.33 6.27
CA CYS A 141 -1.29 -14.53 5.79
C CYS A 141 -1.75 -13.44 6.78
N ASN A 142 -1.25 -13.46 8.01
CA ASN A 142 -1.47 -12.40 9.01
C ASN A 142 -0.68 -11.11 8.73
N ILE A 143 0.33 -11.16 7.86
CA ILE A 143 1.11 -10.00 7.43
C ILE A 143 0.64 -9.56 6.04
N LYS A 144 0.25 -8.29 5.90
CA LYS A 144 -0.22 -7.75 4.63
C LYS A 144 0.95 -7.37 3.73
N THR A 145 1.68 -8.39 3.24
CA THR A 145 2.89 -8.24 2.41
C THR A 145 2.59 -7.78 1.00
N LEU A 146 3.63 -7.31 0.28
CA LEU A 146 3.57 -6.98 -1.15
C LEU A 146 3.66 -8.21 -2.08
N ASN A 147 3.77 -9.41 -1.54
CA ASN A 147 3.83 -10.65 -2.31
C ASN A 147 2.42 -11.10 -2.74
N LEU A 148 1.84 -10.41 -3.74
CA LEU A 148 0.44 -10.52 -4.11
C LEU A 148 0.18 -11.42 -5.33
N LEU A 149 1.23 -11.95 -5.96
CA LEU A 149 1.06 -12.83 -7.11
C LEU A 149 0.13 -14.03 -6.84
N PRO A 150 0.16 -14.69 -5.67
CA PRO A 150 -0.78 -15.77 -5.36
C PRO A 150 -2.26 -15.35 -5.39
N LEU A 151 -2.57 -14.07 -5.11
CA LEU A 151 -3.92 -13.53 -5.25
C LEU A 151 -4.32 -13.31 -6.71
N SER A 152 -3.35 -13.05 -7.59
CA SER A 152 -3.59 -12.88 -9.02
C SER A 152 -3.77 -14.22 -9.72
N LEU A 153 -3.12 -15.28 -9.22
CA LEU A 153 -3.19 -16.63 -9.80
C LEU A 153 -4.60 -17.23 -9.80
N ILE A 154 -5.49 -16.77 -8.91
CA ILE A 154 -6.90 -17.18 -8.94
C ILE A 154 -7.67 -16.65 -10.16
N HIS A 155 -7.10 -15.71 -10.90
CA HIS A 155 -7.65 -15.12 -12.12
C HIS A 155 -6.88 -15.51 -13.38
N ILE A 156 -5.74 -16.18 -13.27
CA ILE A 156 -4.88 -16.62 -14.36
C ILE A 156 -5.14 -18.08 -14.67
#